data_e56f9c602d5a2048c92c5cdb910101e4
#
_entry.id   e56f9c602d5a2048c92c5cdb910101e4
#
_cell.length_a   1.000
_cell.length_b   1.000
_cell.length_c   1.000
_cell.angle_alpha   90.00
_cell.angle_beta   90.00
_cell.angle_gamma   90.00
#
_symmetry.space_group_name_H-M   'P 1'
#
loop_
_entity.id
_entity.type
_entity.pdbx_description
1 polymer ?
#
loop_
_entity_poly.entity_id
_entity_poly.type
_entity_poly.pdbx_seq_one_letter_code
_entity_poly.pdbx_strand_id
1 'polypeptide(L)'
;EKESFYDQNAWKADPILLEGNAPEVYDQVIHSFDALLESHGYAYNGKWYEVRCESHDTLVFFCHFGIQCVILSHLLHLPVMALLHGCIAAPTAVTELYSQEPLQGIATFRMTRYGDISHLEAGNEKPSDSGRFVECFSDDGRHQEAR
;
A
#
# COMPACT_ATOMS: atom_id res chain seq x y z
N GLU A 1 10.29 -16.64 14.65
CA GLU A 1 10.35 -15.16 14.69
C GLU A 1 9.93 -14.53 13.35
N LYS A 2 10.27 -15.12 12.21
CA LYS A 2 9.93 -14.55 10.88
C LYS A 2 8.47 -14.76 10.46
N GLU A 3 7.81 -15.82 10.91
CA GLU A 3 6.42 -16.12 10.54
C GLU A 3 5.46 -15.06 11.09
N SER A 4 5.63 -14.63 12.34
CA SER A 4 4.79 -13.58 12.93
C SER A 4 4.90 -12.23 12.22
N PHE A 5 6.05 -11.96 11.59
CA PHE A 5 6.29 -10.72 10.86
C PHE A 5 5.42 -10.60 9.59
N TYR A 6 5.11 -11.74 8.97
CA TYR A 6 4.24 -11.80 7.78
C TYR A 6 2.79 -12.19 8.09
N ASP A 7 2.44 -12.29 9.36
CA ASP A 7 1.04 -12.39 9.78
C ASP A 7 0.37 -11.00 9.71
N GLN A 8 -0.89 -10.97 9.42
CA GLN A 8 -1.64 -9.72 9.20
C GLN A 8 -1.65 -8.78 10.40
N ASN A 9 -1.59 -9.32 11.62
CA ASN A 9 -1.67 -8.55 12.86
C ASN A 9 -0.51 -8.79 13.81
N ALA A 10 0.11 -9.97 13.80
CA ALA A 10 1.13 -10.34 14.77
C ALA A 10 2.42 -9.48 14.66
N TRP A 11 2.70 -8.89 13.50
CA TRP A 11 3.80 -7.93 13.31
C TRP A 11 3.71 -6.72 14.25
N LYS A 12 2.49 -6.33 14.65
CA LYS A 12 2.26 -5.19 15.56
C LYS A 12 2.84 -5.41 16.96
N ALA A 13 3.12 -6.66 17.33
CA ALA A 13 3.73 -7.02 18.62
C ALA A 13 5.28 -7.08 18.58
N ASP A 14 5.90 -6.85 17.40
CA ASP A 14 7.35 -6.85 17.27
C ASP A 14 7.97 -5.69 18.07
N PRO A 15 8.94 -5.95 18.96
CA PRO A 15 9.52 -4.91 19.83
C PRO A 15 10.16 -3.75 19.09
N ILE A 16 10.80 -4.02 17.95
CA ILE A 16 11.47 -2.97 17.14
C ILE A 16 10.40 -2.05 16.50
N LEU A 17 9.32 -2.64 16.02
CA LEU A 17 8.23 -1.88 15.39
C LEU A 17 7.42 -1.09 16.43
N LEU A 18 7.28 -1.64 17.64
CA LEU A 18 6.68 -0.92 18.77
C LEU A 18 7.55 0.27 19.21
N GLU A 19 8.87 0.11 19.31
CA GLU A 19 9.80 1.19 19.62
C GLU A 19 9.72 2.32 18.57
N GLY A 20 9.57 1.95 17.30
CA GLY A 20 9.39 2.87 16.19
C GLY A 20 7.96 3.42 16.02
N ASN A 21 7.03 3.07 16.91
CA ASN A 21 5.63 3.49 16.88
C ASN A 21 4.89 3.11 15.58
N ALA A 22 5.39 2.09 14.85
CA ALA A 22 4.84 1.70 13.55
C ALA A 22 3.38 1.21 13.62
N PRO A 23 2.95 0.43 14.64
CA PRO A 23 1.55 0.00 14.75
C PRO A 23 0.57 1.15 14.92
N GLU A 24 0.90 2.15 15.74
CA GLU A 24 0.04 3.33 15.96
C GLU A 24 -0.08 4.17 14.69
N VAL A 25 1.03 4.40 13.99
CA VAL A 25 1.04 5.13 12.71
C VAL A 25 0.22 4.37 11.67
N TYR A 26 0.35 3.05 11.59
CA TYR A 26 -0.46 2.20 10.72
C TYR A 26 -1.96 2.40 11.00
N ASP A 27 -2.37 2.26 12.26
CA ASP A 27 -3.79 2.36 12.64
C ASP A 27 -4.34 3.77 12.40
N GLN A 28 -3.54 4.81 12.61
CA GLN A 28 -3.91 6.20 12.30
C GLN A 28 -4.14 6.42 10.79
N VAL A 29 -3.26 5.87 9.95
CA VAL A 29 -3.42 5.95 8.48
C VAL A 29 -4.70 5.26 8.04
N ILE A 30 -4.95 4.03 8.53
CA ILE A 30 -6.15 3.27 8.20
C ILE A 30 -7.41 4.01 8.64
N HIS A 31 -7.44 4.51 9.89
CA HIS A 31 -8.60 5.25 10.39
C HIS A 31 -8.91 6.50 9.54
N SER A 32 -7.87 7.25 9.16
CA SER A 32 -8.04 8.43 8.31
C SER A 32 -8.49 8.08 6.90
N PHE A 33 -7.99 6.97 6.35
CA PHE A 33 -8.37 6.47 5.05
C PHE A 33 -9.81 5.95 5.02
N ASP A 34 -10.23 5.20 6.04
CA ASP A 34 -11.62 4.72 6.17
C ASP A 34 -12.60 5.89 6.32
N ALA A 35 -12.26 6.92 7.09
CA ALA A 35 -13.08 8.12 7.19
C ALA A 35 -13.23 8.86 5.85
N LEU A 36 -12.17 8.88 5.04
CA LEU A 36 -12.24 9.42 3.69
C LEU A 36 -13.17 8.57 2.80
N LEU A 37 -13.03 7.24 2.80
CA LEU A 37 -13.89 6.35 2.01
C LEU A 37 -15.36 6.46 2.46
N GLU A 38 -15.62 6.62 3.76
CA GLU A 38 -16.97 6.81 4.29
C GLU A 38 -17.60 8.09 3.73
N SER A 39 -16.84 9.17 3.57
CA SER A 39 -17.32 10.40 2.94
C SER A 39 -17.67 10.22 1.44
N HIS A 40 -17.17 9.15 0.82
CA HIS A 40 -17.48 8.74 -0.55
C HIS A 40 -18.44 7.53 -0.64
N GLY A 41 -19.11 7.22 0.45
CA GLY A 41 -20.18 6.21 0.47
C GLY A 41 -19.76 4.79 0.86
N TYR A 42 -18.51 4.56 1.29
CA TYR A 42 -17.99 3.24 1.67
C TYR A 42 -17.63 3.20 3.17
N ALA A 43 -18.48 2.66 4.01
CA ALA A 43 -18.25 2.55 5.45
C ALA A 43 -17.63 1.20 5.83
N TYR A 44 -16.44 1.20 6.43
CA TYR A 44 -15.77 -0.03 6.89
C TYR A 44 -16.43 -0.60 8.14
N ASN A 45 -16.77 -1.89 8.13
CA ASN A 45 -17.41 -2.58 9.27
C ASN A 45 -16.50 -3.59 9.99
N GLY A 46 -15.19 -3.54 9.73
CA GLY A 46 -14.20 -4.46 10.32
C GLY A 46 -13.85 -5.67 9.44
N LYS A 47 -14.59 -5.90 8.34
CA LYS A 47 -14.32 -6.99 7.39
C LYS A 47 -14.41 -6.57 5.92
N TRP A 48 -15.41 -5.76 5.60
CA TRP A 48 -15.67 -5.25 4.25
C TRP A 48 -16.20 -3.82 4.36
N TYR A 49 -16.43 -3.21 3.21
CA TYR A 49 -17.06 -1.90 3.14
C TYR A 49 -18.56 -2.04 2.84
N GLU A 50 -19.39 -1.39 3.64
CA GLU A 50 -20.81 -1.24 3.36
C GLU A 50 -21.02 -0.06 2.41
N VAL A 51 -21.80 -0.29 1.34
CA VAL A 51 -22.16 0.76 0.40
C VAL A 51 -23.33 1.56 0.98
N ARG A 52 -23.07 2.79 1.37
CA ARG A 52 -24.06 3.74 1.92
C ARG A 52 -24.78 4.52 0.83
N CYS A 53 -24.06 4.85 -0.23
CA CYS A 53 -24.59 5.47 -1.43
C CYS A 53 -23.73 5.09 -2.63
N GLU A 54 -24.34 5.10 -3.81
CA GLU A 54 -23.63 4.90 -5.06
C GLU A 54 -22.62 6.05 -5.27
N SER A 55 -21.38 5.70 -5.65
CA SER A 55 -20.32 6.65 -5.96
C SER A 55 -19.59 6.22 -7.22
N HIS A 56 -19.38 7.18 -8.12
CA HIS A 56 -18.56 7.02 -9.32
C HIS A 56 -17.28 7.88 -9.23
N ASP A 57 -16.90 8.27 -8.02
CA ASP A 57 -15.75 9.13 -7.80
C ASP A 57 -14.45 8.40 -8.13
N THR A 58 -13.51 9.16 -8.67
CA THR A 58 -12.12 8.74 -8.79
C THR A 58 -11.31 9.47 -7.74
N LEU A 59 -10.72 8.72 -6.82
CA LEU A 59 -9.82 9.25 -5.80
C LEU A 59 -8.38 9.09 -6.25
N VAL A 60 -7.61 10.16 -6.23
CA VAL A 60 -6.19 10.16 -6.61
C VAL A 60 -5.34 10.51 -5.40
N PHE A 61 -4.41 9.62 -5.02
CA PHE A 61 -3.50 9.79 -3.90
C PHE A 61 -2.07 9.99 -4.40
N PHE A 62 -1.44 11.06 -3.97
CA PHE A 62 0.01 11.26 -4.11
C PHE A 62 0.65 10.93 -2.77
N CYS A 63 1.30 9.79 -2.68
CA CYS A 63 1.84 9.30 -1.41
C CYS A 63 3.18 8.59 -1.60
N HIS A 64 3.85 8.30 -0.49
CA HIS A 64 5.07 7.49 -0.47
C HIS A 64 4.74 5.99 -0.47
N PHE A 65 5.71 5.18 -0.90
CA PHE A 65 5.60 3.73 -0.98
C PHE A 65 5.06 3.07 0.31
N GLY A 66 5.56 3.50 1.49
CA GLY A 66 5.09 2.97 2.78
C GLY A 66 3.60 3.17 3.01
N ILE A 67 3.08 4.38 2.73
CA ILE A 67 1.64 4.70 2.84
C ILE A 67 0.83 3.88 1.84
N GLN A 68 1.31 3.73 0.61
CA GLN A 68 0.69 2.85 -0.38
C GLN A 68 0.58 1.41 0.13
N CYS A 69 1.65 0.85 0.72
CA CYS A 69 1.62 -0.50 1.29
C CYS A 69 0.61 -0.64 2.44
N VAL A 70 0.49 0.37 3.30
CA VAL A 70 -0.51 0.39 4.39
C VAL A 70 -1.92 0.35 3.83
N ILE A 71 -2.24 1.23 2.87
CA ILE A 71 -3.57 1.28 2.23
C ILE A 71 -3.89 -0.03 1.49
N LEU A 72 -2.95 -0.56 0.71
CA LEU A 72 -3.12 -1.83 0.00
C LEU A 72 -3.31 -3.00 0.95
N SER A 73 -2.53 -3.05 2.04
CA SER A 73 -2.67 -4.06 3.09
C SER A 73 -4.10 -4.12 3.63
N HIS A 74 -4.67 -2.97 3.92
CA HIS A 74 -6.01 -2.84 4.45
C HIS A 74 -7.09 -3.22 3.41
N LEU A 75 -7.04 -2.63 2.22
CA LEU A 75 -8.04 -2.87 1.18
C LEU A 75 -8.05 -4.30 0.64
N LEU A 76 -6.89 -4.95 0.58
CA LEU A 76 -6.72 -6.28 -0.01
C LEU A 76 -6.58 -7.40 1.03
N HIS A 77 -6.65 -7.05 2.34
CA HIS A 77 -6.44 -7.98 3.45
C HIS A 77 -5.12 -8.76 3.35
N LEU A 78 -4.04 -8.06 2.99
CA LEU A 78 -2.69 -8.62 2.88
C LEU A 78 -1.83 -8.18 4.05
N PRO A 79 -0.87 -9.00 4.52
CA PRO A 79 0.10 -8.55 5.50
C PRO A 79 0.93 -7.37 4.97
N VAL A 80 0.99 -6.26 5.71
CA VAL A 80 1.72 -5.05 5.27
C VAL A 80 3.20 -5.33 5.04
N MET A 81 3.82 -6.20 5.84
CA MET A 81 5.22 -6.57 5.70
C MET A 81 5.50 -7.37 4.43
N ALA A 82 4.52 -8.15 3.95
CA ALA A 82 4.63 -8.84 2.67
C ALA A 82 4.67 -7.84 1.49
N LEU A 83 3.92 -6.75 1.58
CA LEU A 83 3.94 -5.69 0.57
C LEU A 83 5.24 -4.88 0.65
N LEU A 84 5.67 -4.49 1.85
CA LEU A 84 6.89 -3.72 2.06
C LEU A 84 8.15 -4.44 1.60
N HIS A 85 8.22 -5.76 1.78
CA HIS A 85 9.40 -6.56 1.45
C HIS A 85 9.31 -7.24 0.08
N GLY A 86 8.09 -7.50 -0.41
CA GLY A 86 7.87 -8.26 -1.64
C GLY A 86 7.55 -7.41 -2.87
N CYS A 87 7.27 -6.11 -2.67
CA CYS A 87 6.87 -5.22 -3.74
C CYS A 87 7.83 -4.03 -3.87
N ILE A 88 7.91 -3.48 -5.07
CA ILE A 88 8.63 -2.23 -5.37
C ILE A 88 7.72 -1.37 -6.25
N ALA A 89 7.61 -0.09 -5.92
CA ALA A 89 7.03 0.90 -6.82
C ALA A 89 8.06 2.01 -7.05
N ALA A 90 8.44 2.22 -8.29
CA ALA A 90 9.35 3.31 -8.65
C ALA A 90 8.67 4.67 -8.36
N PRO A 91 9.44 5.73 -8.12
CA PRO A 91 8.89 7.08 -8.09
C PRO A 91 8.04 7.36 -9.33
N THR A 92 6.90 8.01 -9.13
CA THR A 92 5.87 8.29 -10.14
C THR A 92 5.07 7.09 -10.65
N ALA A 93 5.37 5.87 -10.19
CA ALA A 93 4.58 4.71 -10.56
C ALA A 93 3.11 4.83 -10.11
N VAL A 94 2.20 4.31 -10.94
CA VAL A 94 0.76 4.34 -10.70
C VAL A 94 0.27 2.96 -10.26
N THR A 95 -0.46 2.94 -9.16
CA THR A 95 -1.19 1.74 -8.69
C THR A 95 -2.68 2.03 -8.75
N GLU A 96 -3.46 1.12 -9.30
CA GLU A 96 -4.87 1.32 -9.61
C GLU A 96 -5.72 0.22 -8.97
N LEU A 97 -6.77 0.66 -8.27
CA LEU A 97 -7.76 -0.22 -7.67
C LEU A 97 -9.16 0.22 -8.10
N TYR A 98 -10.06 -0.76 -8.21
CA TYR A 98 -11.47 -0.53 -8.42
C TYR A 98 -12.29 -1.09 -7.26
N SER A 99 -13.28 -0.33 -6.82
CA SER A 99 -14.34 -0.86 -5.96
C SER A 99 -15.27 -1.73 -6.81
N GLN A 100 -15.72 -2.83 -6.23
CA GLN A 100 -16.74 -3.70 -6.79
C GLN A 100 -17.76 -4.05 -5.72
N GLU A 101 -19.01 -4.14 -6.11
CA GLU A 101 -20.13 -4.57 -5.25
C GLU A 101 -20.55 -6.01 -5.62
N PRO A 102 -19.83 -7.05 -5.13
CA PRO A 102 -20.13 -8.44 -5.48
C PRO A 102 -21.46 -8.93 -4.88
N LEU A 103 -21.93 -8.29 -3.83
CA LEU A 103 -23.23 -8.50 -3.20
C LEU A 103 -23.83 -7.12 -2.91
N GLN A 104 -25.15 -7.01 -3.03
CA GLN A 104 -25.84 -5.74 -2.78
C GLN A 104 -25.45 -5.16 -1.42
N GLY A 105 -24.98 -3.93 -1.40
CA GLY A 105 -24.56 -3.21 -0.20
C GLY A 105 -23.20 -3.59 0.36
N ILE A 106 -22.44 -4.47 -0.32
CA ILE A 106 -21.10 -4.91 0.14
C ILE A 106 -20.08 -4.63 -0.95
N ALA A 107 -19.15 -3.73 -0.67
CA ALA A 107 -18.05 -3.42 -1.57
C ALA A 107 -16.74 -4.11 -1.15
N THR A 108 -15.98 -4.49 -2.17
CA THR A 108 -14.59 -4.94 -2.07
C THR A 108 -13.74 -4.16 -3.07
N PHE A 109 -12.42 -4.15 -2.86
CA PHE A 109 -11.48 -3.48 -3.74
C PHE A 109 -10.62 -4.50 -4.48
N ARG A 110 -10.35 -4.24 -5.75
CA ARG A 110 -9.47 -5.07 -6.58
C ARG A 110 -8.39 -4.22 -7.21
N MET A 111 -7.16 -4.65 -7.03
CA MET A 111 -6.01 -4.05 -7.68
C MET A 111 -5.89 -4.56 -9.11
N THR A 112 -5.92 -3.67 -10.08
CA THR A 112 -5.81 -3.98 -11.51
C THR A 112 -4.44 -3.67 -12.07
N ARG A 113 -3.71 -2.75 -11.41
CA ARG A 113 -2.33 -2.41 -11.74
C ARG A 113 -1.54 -2.14 -10.47
N TYR A 114 -0.28 -2.54 -10.49
CA TYR A 114 0.66 -2.21 -9.43
C TYR A 114 1.96 -1.67 -10.02
N GLY A 115 2.36 -0.47 -9.58
CA GLY A 115 3.66 0.07 -9.93
C GLY A 115 3.84 0.36 -11.43
N ASP A 116 2.77 0.70 -12.15
CA ASP A 116 2.80 0.98 -13.59
C ASP A 116 3.63 2.21 -13.90
N ILE A 117 4.59 2.06 -14.81
CA ILE A 117 5.51 3.10 -15.28
C ILE A 117 5.38 3.36 -16.78
N SER A 118 4.30 2.94 -17.42
CA SER A 118 4.08 3.07 -18.87
C SER A 118 4.19 4.51 -19.37
N HIS A 119 3.87 5.50 -18.53
CA HIS A 119 4.05 6.92 -18.86
C HIS A 119 5.52 7.32 -19.01
N LEU A 120 6.44 6.72 -18.22
CA LEU A 120 7.88 6.92 -18.37
C LEU A 120 8.39 6.28 -19.66
N GLU A 121 7.94 5.05 -19.93
CA GLU A 121 8.29 4.34 -21.18
C GLU A 121 7.81 5.11 -22.41
N ALA A 122 6.59 5.64 -22.38
CA ALA A 122 6.04 6.46 -23.45
C ALA A 122 6.83 7.78 -23.65
N GLY A 123 7.38 8.33 -22.55
CA GLY A 123 8.27 9.50 -22.57
C GLY A 123 9.73 9.19 -22.89
N ASN A 124 10.08 7.91 -23.08
CA ASN A 124 11.47 7.43 -23.19
C ASN A 124 12.35 7.86 -21.99
N GLU A 125 11.73 7.90 -20.80
CA GLU A 125 12.38 8.24 -19.55
C GLU A 125 12.71 6.97 -18.76
N LYS A 126 13.87 6.96 -18.09
CA LYS A 126 14.25 5.83 -17.23
C LYS A 126 13.60 5.96 -15.85
N PRO A 127 13.05 4.86 -15.30
CA PRO A 127 12.60 4.88 -13.91
C PRO A 127 13.77 5.10 -12.96
N SER A 128 13.53 5.81 -11.86
CA SER A 128 14.51 5.99 -10.79
C SER A 128 14.73 4.68 -10.02
N ASP A 129 15.98 4.40 -9.67
CA ASP A 129 16.35 3.27 -8.82
C ASP A 129 16.19 3.56 -7.32
N SER A 130 15.78 4.77 -6.93
CA SER A 130 15.66 5.20 -5.52
C SER A 130 14.67 4.40 -4.68
N GLY A 131 13.78 3.61 -5.28
CA GLY A 131 12.85 2.71 -4.58
C GLY A 131 13.38 1.29 -4.37
N ARG A 132 14.60 0.98 -4.81
CA ARG A 132 15.18 -0.36 -4.71
C ARG A 132 15.99 -0.50 -3.43
N PHE A 133 15.85 -1.66 -2.78
CA PHE A 133 16.75 -2.03 -1.68
C PHE A 133 18.15 -2.31 -2.22
N VAL A 134 19.16 -1.76 -1.54
CA VAL A 134 20.56 -2.01 -1.87
C VAL A 134 21.00 -3.30 -1.19
N GLU A 135 21.65 -4.20 -1.94
CA GLU A 135 22.22 -5.42 -1.37
C GLU A 135 23.41 -5.08 -0.47
N CYS A 136 23.33 -5.43 0.82
CA CYS A 136 24.38 -5.13 1.81
C CYS A 136 25.67 -5.95 1.61
N PHE A 137 25.62 -7.01 0.79
CA PHE A 137 26.68 -8.01 0.69
C PHE A 137 27.42 -8.02 -0.64
N SER A 138 27.03 -7.20 -1.61
CA SER A 138 27.73 -7.07 -2.89
C SER A 138 28.67 -5.88 -2.86
N ASP A 139 29.97 -6.15 -3.05
CA ASP A 139 31.04 -5.14 -3.13
C ASP A 139 31.21 -4.65 -4.59
N ASP A 140 30.12 -4.54 -5.35
CA ASP A 140 30.15 -4.22 -6.77
C ASP A 140 29.98 -2.72 -7.10
N GLY A 141 30.21 -1.84 -6.11
CA GLY A 141 30.24 -0.39 -6.32
C GLY A 141 28.88 0.29 -6.52
N ARG A 142 27.76 -0.46 -6.51
CA ARG A 142 26.38 0.08 -6.67
C ARG A 142 25.96 1.01 -5.52
N HIS A 143 26.72 1.04 -4.43
CA HIS A 143 26.47 1.95 -3.30
C HIS A 143 26.77 3.42 -3.61
N GLN A 144 27.44 3.73 -4.74
CA GLN A 144 27.83 5.11 -5.06
C GLN A 144 26.79 5.87 -5.87
N GLU A 145 25.83 5.18 -6.51
CA GLU A 145 24.83 5.81 -7.37
C GLU A 145 23.50 6.14 -6.65
N ALA A 146 23.33 5.70 -5.39
CA ALA A 146 22.11 5.89 -4.59
C ALA A 146 22.18 7.08 -3.61
N ARG A 147 23.05 8.08 -3.85
CA ARG A 147 23.15 9.29 -3.04
C ARG A 147 22.72 10.53 -3.81
#